data_fd883d0c76e30c06abdb91cc670bf0c1
#
_entry.id   fd883d0c76e30c06abdb91cc670bf0c1
#
_cell.length_a   1.000
_cell.length_b   1.000
_cell.length_c   1.000
_cell.angle_alpha   90.00
_cell.angle_beta   90.00
_cell.angle_gamma   90.00
#
_symmetry.space_group_name_H-M   'P 1'
#
loop_
_entity.id
_entity.type
_entity.pdbx_description
1 polymer ?
#
loop_
_entity_poly.entity_id
_entity_poly.type
_entity_poly.pdbx_seq_one_letter_code
_entity_poly.pdbx_strand_id
1 'polypeptide(L)'
;RSTLDRSSAASDLYKRQLSIPLLQRDRTLPVTSDEKKRVFFLGDYKCKIGIGKHRLTTFAKHYSKKHISLLRSMIEIRKTEIAELGILMELFEQGKRIMRKSGNLKQWTGGYPDEELVKKDIENGNSYVCLDEERNIVGTFTFIQGNDPTYARIYEGAWSDDTRPYGVIHRLASTEQSKGVASACLQWCYRQIPNLRADTHRDNHILQHILKKHGFQYCGIIYLLNGDERLAFQKL
;
A
#
# COMPACT_ATOMS: atom_id res chain seq x y z
N ARG A 1 23.18 39.61 0.81
CA ARG A 1 23.36 38.84 2.09
C ARG A 1 22.10 38.01 2.31
N SER A 2 22.16 36.87 1.91
CA SER A 2 22.11 35.48 2.38
C SER A 2 20.74 35.08 2.94
N THR A 3 19.99 34.37 2.09
CA THR A 3 18.78 33.58 2.39
C THR A 3 19.13 32.10 2.56
N LEU A 4 20.22 31.77 3.21
CA LEU A 4 20.62 30.42 3.59
C LEU A 4 20.63 30.39 5.10
N ASP A 5 19.65 29.74 5.75
CA ASP A 5 19.79 29.10 7.08
C ASP A 5 18.47 28.84 7.83
N ARG A 6 17.33 28.65 7.15
CA ARG A 6 16.10 28.24 7.86
C ARG A 6 15.72 26.77 7.64
N SER A 7 16.31 26.10 6.66
CA SER A 7 16.02 24.70 6.34
C SER A 7 16.81 23.72 7.22
N SER A 8 18.03 24.09 7.62
CA SER A 8 18.90 23.24 8.45
C SER A 8 18.42 23.14 9.90
N ALA A 9 17.99 24.26 10.47
CA ALA A 9 17.56 24.30 11.88
C ALA A 9 16.27 23.51 12.16
N ALA A 10 15.32 23.45 11.21
CA ALA A 10 14.10 22.67 11.35
C ALA A 10 14.37 21.16 11.28
N SER A 11 15.35 20.74 10.47
CA SER A 11 15.78 19.35 10.37
C SER A 11 16.45 18.86 11.66
N ASP A 12 17.24 19.71 12.30
CA ASP A 12 17.95 19.35 13.54
C ASP A 12 17.06 19.38 14.77
N LEU A 13 16.05 20.24 14.83
CA LEU A 13 15.05 20.23 15.90
C LEU A 13 14.19 18.96 15.84
N TYR A 14 13.82 18.53 14.65
CA TYR A 14 13.06 17.30 14.41
C TYR A 14 13.87 16.05 14.79
N LYS A 15 15.17 16.04 14.51
CA LYS A 15 16.09 14.95 14.88
C LYS A 15 16.31 14.84 16.39
N ARG A 16 16.30 15.96 17.11
CA ARG A 16 16.49 15.98 18.58
C ARG A 16 15.24 15.53 19.36
N GLN A 17 14.03 15.65 18.79
CA GLN A 17 12.79 15.17 19.44
C GLN A 17 12.57 13.66 19.31
N LEU A 18 13.35 12.95 18.48
CA LEU A 18 13.24 11.52 18.21
C LEU A 18 14.52 10.73 18.57
N SER A 19 15.38 11.25 19.45
CA SER A 19 16.49 10.47 19.99
C SER A 19 15.98 9.35 20.90
N ILE A 20 15.67 8.22 20.29
CA ILE A 20 15.50 6.95 20.99
C ILE A 20 16.89 6.46 21.40
N PRO A 21 17.15 6.15 22.68
CA PRO A 21 18.44 5.60 23.09
C PRO A 21 18.74 4.34 22.27
N LEU A 22 19.89 4.30 21.63
CA LEU A 22 20.44 3.10 21.01
C LEU A 22 20.57 2.02 22.10
N LEU A 23 19.73 0.99 22.03
CA LEU A 23 19.90 -0.18 22.88
C LEU A 23 21.27 -0.80 22.59
N GLN A 24 22.15 -0.77 23.59
CA GLN A 24 23.44 -1.44 23.59
C GLN A 24 23.23 -2.92 23.26
N ARG A 25 24.04 -3.44 22.35
CA ARG A 25 24.10 -4.85 22.02
C ARG A 25 24.55 -5.65 23.25
N ASP A 26 23.65 -6.44 23.80
CA ASP A 26 24.03 -7.51 24.71
C ASP A 26 24.68 -8.64 23.91
N ARG A 27 25.97 -8.92 24.21
CA ARG A 27 26.84 -9.78 23.40
C ARG A 27 26.82 -11.26 23.80
N THR A 28 25.82 -11.71 24.54
CA THR A 28 25.89 -13.06 25.12
C THR A 28 24.59 -13.86 24.99
N LEU A 29 24.22 -14.26 23.77
CA LEU A 29 23.35 -15.43 23.57
C LEU A 29 23.60 -16.03 22.19
N PRO A 30 23.74 -17.35 22.03
CA PRO A 30 23.94 -18.01 20.75
C PRO A 30 22.65 -17.95 19.92
N VAL A 31 22.79 -17.55 18.68
CA VAL A 31 21.70 -17.47 17.69
C VAL A 31 21.51 -18.85 17.10
N THR A 32 20.39 -19.51 17.39
CA THR A 32 19.95 -20.69 16.66
C THR A 32 19.32 -20.29 15.32
N SER A 33 19.58 -21.08 14.28
CA SER A 33 19.49 -20.71 12.85
C SER A 33 18.09 -20.75 12.23
N ASP A 34 16.97 -20.61 12.98
CA ASP A 34 15.62 -20.83 12.42
C ASP A 34 14.53 -19.85 12.88
N GLU A 35 14.89 -18.63 13.23
CA GLU A 35 13.89 -17.58 13.45
C GLU A 35 13.71 -16.72 12.19
N LYS A 36 12.58 -16.86 11.49
CA LYS A 36 12.14 -15.98 10.40
C LYS A 36 12.05 -14.56 10.91
N LYS A 37 13.08 -13.74 10.62
CA LYS A 37 13.13 -12.33 11.01
C LYS A 37 12.11 -11.55 10.17
N ARG A 38 11.03 -11.08 10.81
CA ARG A 38 10.05 -10.21 10.17
C ARG A 38 10.53 -8.76 10.24
N VAL A 39 10.44 -8.06 9.12
CA VAL A 39 10.78 -6.64 9.00
C VAL A 39 9.48 -5.85 8.93
N PHE A 40 9.27 -4.98 9.90
CA PHE A 40 8.14 -4.07 9.93
C PHE A 40 8.62 -2.64 9.68
N PHE A 41 7.75 -1.83 9.08
CA PHE A 41 8.05 -0.44 8.80
C PHE A 41 7.10 0.48 9.57
N LEU A 42 7.65 1.34 10.39
CA LEU A 42 6.95 2.43 11.09
C LEU A 42 7.26 3.74 10.35
N GLY A 43 6.39 4.13 9.41
CA GLY A 43 6.69 5.25 8.55
C GLY A 43 8.00 5.04 7.78
N ASP A 44 8.94 5.96 7.90
CA ASP A 44 10.26 5.86 7.26
C ASP A 44 11.28 4.99 8.03
N TYR A 45 10.88 4.36 9.13
CA TYR A 45 11.78 3.58 9.98
C TYR A 45 11.61 2.08 9.77
N LYS A 46 12.74 1.40 9.51
CA LYS A 46 12.84 -0.04 9.39
C LYS A 46 13.04 -0.66 10.78
N CYS A 47 12.00 -1.28 11.35
CA CYS A 47 12.10 -2.02 12.60
C CYS A 47 12.19 -3.51 12.35
N LYS A 48 13.20 -4.18 12.92
CA LYS A 48 13.31 -5.64 12.98
C LYS A 48 12.79 -6.10 14.34
N ILE A 49 11.69 -6.81 14.37
CA ILE A 49 11.13 -7.36 15.62
C ILE A 49 11.24 -8.88 15.55
N GLY A 50 11.94 -9.48 16.50
CA GLY A 50 11.92 -10.92 16.69
C GLY A 50 10.63 -11.33 17.42
N ILE A 51 9.86 -12.27 16.85
CA ILE A 51 8.53 -12.63 17.34
C ILE A 51 8.65 -13.84 18.27
N GLY A 52 8.53 -13.58 19.59
CA GLY A 52 8.13 -14.56 20.58
C GLY A 52 7.01 -13.95 21.42
N LYS A 53 5.94 -14.73 21.70
CA LYS A 53 4.74 -14.25 22.44
C LYS A 53 5.04 -13.53 23.76
N HIS A 54 6.19 -13.81 24.41
CA HIS A 54 6.60 -13.20 25.66
C HIS A 54 7.34 -11.85 25.55
N ARG A 55 7.79 -11.43 24.38
CA ARG A 55 8.53 -10.17 24.19
C ARG A 55 7.66 -8.96 23.89
N LEU A 56 6.47 -9.14 23.35
CA LEU A 56 5.52 -8.04 23.10
C LEU A 56 5.06 -7.35 24.40
N THR A 57 4.85 -8.10 25.47
CA THR A 57 4.43 -7.54 26.76
C THR A 57 5.51 -6.71 27.45
N THR A 58 6.78 -7.02 27.25
CA THR A 58 7.90 -6.25 27.81
C THR A 58 8.17 -4.98 26.99
N PHE A 59 7.98 -5.03 25.68
CA PHE A 59 8.12 -3.87 24.78
C PHE A 59 7.01 -2.84 25.03
N ALA A 60 5.78 -3.28 25.29
CA ALA A 60 4.62 -2.42 25.53
C ALA A 60 4.76 -1.52 26.78
N LYS A 61 5.58 -1.89 27.74
CA LYS A 61 5.80 -1.09 28.97
C LYS A 61 6.56 0.22 28.72
N HIS A 62 7.28 0.37 27.62
CA HIS A 62 8.11 1.54 27.30
C HIS A 62 7.50 2.50 26.28
N TYR A 63 6.33 2.16 25.71
CA TYR A 63 5.68 2.98 24.70
C TYR A 63 4.36 3.55 25.19
N SER A 64 4.10 4.83 24.84
CA SER A 64 2.80 5.45 25.16
C SER A 64 1.65 4.68 24.45
N LYS A 65 0.43 4.76 25.02
CA LYS A 65 -0.77 4.15 24.40
C LYS A 65 -0.93 4.50 22.90
N LYS A 66 -0.45 5.69 22.49
CA LYS A 66 -0.45 6.15 21.09
C LYS A 66 0.53 5.35 20.21
N HIS A 67 1.71 4.99 20.72
CA HIS A 67 2.68 4.17 20.01
C HIS A 67 2.24 2.70 19.93
N ILE A 68 1.61 2.19 20.98
CA ILE A 68 1.01 0.85 20.99
C ILE A 68 -0.14 0.77 20.00
N SER A 69 -0.98 1.81 19.89
CA SER A 69 -2.04 1.89 18.89
C SER A 69 -1.50 1.97 17.45
N LEU A 70 -0.37 2.64 17.23
CA LEU A 70 0.32 2.67 15.94
C LEU A 70 0.95 1.32 15.57
N LEU A 71 1.48 0.58 16.56
CA LEU A 71 1.96 -0.79 16.37
C LEU A 71 0.81 -1.76 16.08
N ARG A 72 -0.37 -1.52 16.67
CA ARG A 72 -1.59 -2.35 16.51
C ARG A 72 -2.34 -2.15 15.19
N SER A 73 -1.93 -1.25 14.33
CA SER A 73 -2.57 -1.02 13.02
C SER A 73 -1.67 -1.42 11.84
N MET A 74 -0.74 -2.33 12.05
CA MET A 74 0.24 -2.68 11.01
C MET A 74 -0.35 -3.71 10.05
N ILE A 75 -0.52 -3.27 8.81
CA ILE A 75 -0.88 -4.16 7.70
C ILE A 75 0.40 -4.83 7.18
N GLU A 76 0.47 -6.15 7.27
CA GLU A 76 1.50 -6.97 6.62
C GLU A 76 1.07 -7.20 5.16
N ILE A 77 2.01 -7.07 4.20
CA ILE A 77 1.73 -7.29 2.78
C ILE A 77 2.65 -8.41 2.27
N ARG A 78 2.05 -9.41 1.64
CA ARG A 78 2.75 -10.50 0.97
C ARG A 78 2.07 -10.88 -0.35
N LYS A 79 2.75 -11.69 -1.15
CA LYS A 79 2.14 -12.27 -2.35
C LYS A 79 0.98 -13.18 -1.97
N THR A 80 -0.04 -13.18 -2.82
CA THR A 80 -1.20 -14.08 -2.73
C THR A 80 -0.79 -15.51 -3.09
N GLU A 81 -1.32 -16.48 -2.37
CA GLU A 81 -1.23 -17.89 -2.71
C GLU A 81 -2.49 -18.32 -3.50
N ILE A 82 -2.36 -19.29 -4.41
CA ILE A 82 -3.48 -19.73 -5.27
C ILE A 82 -4.67 -20.27 -4.45
N ALA A 83 -4.40 -20.88 -3.31
CA ALA A 83 -5.43 -21.39 -2.38
C ALA A 83 -6.30 -20.27 -1.79
N GLU A 84 -5.88 -18.99 -1.91
CA GLU A 84 -6.59 -17.83 -1.36
C GLU A 84 -7.52 -17.15 -2.39
N LEU A 85 -7.58 -17.69 -3.62
CA LEU A 85 -8.37 -17.12 -4.72
C LEU A 85 -9.84 -16.86 -4.30
N GLY A 86 -10.49 -17.82 -3.63
CA GLY A 86 -11.87 -17.66 -3.15
C GLY A 86 -12.02 -16.47 -2.18
N ILE A 87 -11.06 -16.27 -1.29
CA ILE A 87 -11.06 -15.14 -0.33
C ILE A 87 -10.95 -13.81 -1.08
N LEU A 88 -10.11 -13.74 -2.13
CA LEU A 88 -9.98 -12.55 -2.95
C LEU A 88 -11.28 -12.21 -3.68
N MET A 89 -11.96 -13.22 -4.24
CA MET A 89 -13.24 -13.02 -4.92
C MET A 89 -14.29 -12.43 -3.95
N GLU A 90 -14.35 -12.91 -2.71
CA GLU A 90 -15.21 -12.33 -1.67
C GLU A 90 -14.84 -10.88 -1.34
N LEU A 91 -13.55 -10.54 -1.26
CA LEU A 91 -13.08 -9.18 -1.06
C LEU A 91 -13.47 -8.25 -2.21
N PHE A 92 -13.40 -8.72 -3.46
CA PHE A 92 -13.86 -7.94 -4.61
C PHE A 92 -15.37 -7.69 -4.56
N GLU A 93 -16.17 -8.67 -4.15
CA GLU A 93 -17.61 -8.46 -3.93
C GLU A 93 -17.89 -7.44 -2.81
N GLN A 94 -17.12 -7.45 -1.72
CA GLN A 94 -17.20 -6.40 -0.69
C GLN A 94 -16.82 -5.04 -1.27
N GLY A 95 -15.74 -4.94 -2.04
CA GLY A 95 -15.33 -3.71 -2.72
C GLY A 95 -16.41 -3.16 -3.66
N LYS A 96 -17.08 -4.04 -4.43
CA LYS A 96 -18.23 -3.67 -5.27
C LYS A 96 -19.37 -3.09 -4.43
N ARG A 97 -19.71 -3.70 -3.30
CA ARG A 97 -20.75 -3.17 -2.39
C ARG A 97 -20.40 -1.78 -1.86
N ILE A 98 -19.13 -1.57 -1.43
CA ILE A 98 -18.65 -0.25 -0.97
C ILE A 98 -18.79 0.80 -2.08
N MET A 99 -18.37 0.47 -3.30
CA MET A 99 -18.49 1.36 -4.46
C MET A 99 -19.94 1.72 -4.74
N ARG A 100 -20.86 0.75 -4.76
CA ARG A 100 -22.31 0.99 -4.99
C ARG A 100 -22.90 1.89 -3.93
N LYS A 101 -22.60 1.65 -2.64
CA LYS A 101 -23.05 2.50 -1.51
C LYS A 101 -22.55 3.94 -1.63
N SER A 102 -21.38 4.17 -2.25
CA SER A 102 -20.81 5.51 -2.46
C SER A 102 -21.22 6.19 -3.77
N GLY A 103 -22.16 5.61 -4.54
CA GLY A 103 -22.63 6.15 -5.81
C GLY A 103 -21.82 5.77 -7.04
N ASN A 104 -20.74 5.00 -6.89
CA ASN A 104 -19.96 4.50 -8.00
C ASN A 104 -20.60 3.20 -8.56
N LEU A 105 -21.53 3.37 -9.50
CA LEU A 105 -22.34 2.28 -10.05
C LEU A 105 -21.69 1.61 -11.28
N LYS A 106 -20.75 2.28 -11.93
CA LYS A 106 -20.24 1.88 -13.24
C LYS A 106 -18.88 1.19 -13.21
N GLN A 107 -18.12 1.31 -12.14
CA GLN A 107 -16.84 0.63 -12.00
C GLN A 107 -17.06 -0.83 -11.54
N TRP A 108 -16.28 -1.76 -12.06
CA TRP A 108 -16.35 -3.18 -11.74
C TRP A 108 -17.73 -3.81 -12.02
N THR A 109 -18.23 -3.58 -13.22
CA THR A 109 -19.46 -4.19 -13.76
C THR A 109 -19.13 -5.38 -14.64
N GLY A 110 -20.16 -6.12 -15.11
CA GLY A 110 -19.98 -7.21 -16.06
C GLY A 110 -19.13 -8.38 -15.56
N GLY A 111 -19.16 -8.66 -14.25
CA GLY A 111 -18.36 -9.74 -13.65
C GLY A 111 -16.91 -9.38 -13.33
N TYR A 112 -16.45 -8.18 -13.68
CA TYR A 112 -15.07 -7.76 -13.39
C TYR A 112 -14.81 -7.43 -11.91
N PRO A 113 -13.65 -7.77 -11.33
CA PRO A 113 -12.69 -8.72 -11.88
C PRO A 113 -13.25 -10.14 -11.80
N ASP A 114 -13.05 -10.94 -12.86
CA ASP A 114 -13.42 -12.34 -12.85
C ASP A 114 -12.32 -13.22 -12.25
N GLU A 115 -12.68 -14.47 -11.99
CA GLU A 115 -11.80 -15.44 -11.32
C GLU A 115 -10.56 -15.75 -12.18
N GLU A 116 -10.71 -15.85 -13.50
CA GLU A 116 -9.62 -16.16 -14.42
C GLU A 116 -8.55 -15.06 -14.41
N LEU A 117 -8.97 -13.79 -14.44
CA LEU A 117 -8.08 -12.64 -14.34
C LEU A 117 -7.33 -12.62 -13.02
N VAL A 118 -8.04 -12.86 -11.91
CA VAL A 118 -7.43 -12.87 -10.57
C VAL A 118 -6.43 -14.02 -10.43
N LYS A 119 -6.78 -15.21 -10.93
CA LYS A 119 -5.90 -16.37 -10.99
C LYS A 119 -4.62 -16.05 -11.77
N LYS A 120 -4.75 -15.42 -12.94
CA LYS A 120 -3.61 -15.00 -13.75
C LYS A 120 -2.72 -13.99 -13.05
N ASP A 121 -3.28 -13.05 -12.28
CA ASP A 121 -2.51 -12.12 -11.47
C ASP A 121 -1.69 -12.85 -10.39
N ILE A 122 -2.27 -13.89 -9.77
CA ILE A 122 -1.57 -14.71 -8.76
C ILE A 122 -0.43 -15.49 -9.41
N GLU A 123 -0.70 -16.17 -10.50
CA GLU A 123 0.28 -16.99 -11.25
C GLU A 123 1.45 -16.15 -11.76
N ASN A 124 1.18 -14.92 -12.20
CA ASN A 124 2.21 -13.96 -12.62
C ASN A 124 2.95 -13.31 -11.43
N GLY A 125 2.56 -13.61 -10.18
CA GLY A 125 3.15 -13.04 -8.99
C GLY A 125 2.88 -11.54 -8.81
N ASN A 126 1.81 -11.02 -9.41
CA ASN A 126 1.41 -9.62 -9.33
C ASN A 126 0.32 -9.36 -8.28
N SER A 127 -0.30 -10.41 -7.74
CA SER A 127 -1.34 -10.31 -6.70
C SER A 127 -0.73 -10.32 -5.29
N TYR A 128 -1.26 -9.44 -4.44
CA TYR A 128 -0.83 -9.27 -3.05
C TYR A 128 -2.03 -9.24 -2.11
N VAL A 129 -1.85 -9.80 -0.92
CA VAL A 129 -2.81 -9.73 0.19
C VAL A 129 -2.27 -8.84 1.31
N CYS A 130 -3.21 -8.21 2.00
CA CYS A 130 -2.99 -7.39 3.17
C CYS A 130 -3.54 -8.13 4.39
N LEU A 131 -2.69 -8.35 5.38
CA LEU A 131 -3.02 -9.09 6.60
C LEU A 131 -3.09 -8.11 7.78
N ASP A 132 -4.07 -8.30 8.64
CA ASP A 132 -4.12 -7.66 9.95
C ASP A 132 -3.19 -8.35 10.96
N GLU A 133 -3.24 -7.94 12.23
CA GLU A 133 -2.40 -8.48 13.31
C GLU A 133 -2.72 -9.95 13.62
N GLU A 134 -3.97 -10.34 13.46
CA GLU A 134 -4.45 -11.72 13.62
C GLU A 134 -4.15 -12.58 12.39
N ARG A 135 -3.52 -11.99 11.35
CA ARG A 135 -3.20 -12.63 10.06
C ARG A 135 -4.42 -12.94 9.19
N ASN A 136 -5.56 -12.31 9.45
CA ASN A 136 -6.69 -12.39 8.54
C ASN A 136 -6.40 -11.56 7.28
N ILE A 137 -6.85 -12.04 6.13
CA ILE A 137 -6.78 -11.28 4.88
C ILE A 137 -7.87 -10.20 4.93
N VAL A 138 -7.45 -8.94 5.02
CA VAL A 138 -8.34 -7.77 5.14
C VAL A 138 -8.33 -6.89 3.88
N GLY A 139 -7.51 -7.22 2.90
CA GLY A 139 -7.47 -6.53 1.62
C GLY A 139 -6.59 -7.22 0.61
N THR A 140 -6.72 -6.77 -0.64
CA THR A 140 -5.94 -7.26 -1.78
C THR A 140 -5.69 -6.14 -2.78
N PHE A 141 -4.64 -6.27 -3.56
CA PHE A 141 -4.35 -5.42 -4.71
C PHE A 141 -3.45 -6.14 -5.71
N THR A 142 -3.48 -5.69 -6.95
CA THR A 142 -2.52 -6.12 -7.97
C THR A 142 -1.48 -5.02 -8.18
N PHE A 143 -0.21 -5.39 -8.24
CA PHE A 143 0.90 -4.48 -8.49
C PHE A 143 1.78 -5.01 -9.62
N ILE A 144 1.82 -4.26 -10.74
CA ILE A 144 2.58 -4.58 -11.93
C ILE A 144 3.73 -3.59 -12.05
N GLN A 145 4.96 -4.08 -12.11
CA GLN A 145 6.13 -3.26 -12.41
C GLN A 145 6.47 -3.39 -13.90
N GLY A 146 6.51 -2.28 -14.60
CA GLY A 146 6.78 -2.23 -16.03
C GLY A 146 5.59 -1.72 -16.84
N ASN A 147 5.67 -1.93 -18.15
CA ASN A 147 4.70 -1.39 -19.10
C ASN A 147 3.35 -2.10 -18.99
N ASP A 148 2.32 -1.35 -18.67
CA ASP A 148 0.93 -1.76 -18.77
C ASP A 148 0.34 -1.15 -20.04
N PRO A 149 -0.23 -1.95 -20.96
CA PRO A 149 -0.75 -1.46 -22.25
C PRO A 149 -1.81 -0.35 -22.10
N THR A 150 -2.63 -0.39 -21.04
CA THR A 150 -3.66 0.63 -20.79
C THR A 150 -3.09 1.97 -20.38
N TYR A 151 -1.83 2.01 -19.93
CA TYR A 151 -1.12 3.22 -19.53
C TYR A 151 -0.14 3.74 -20.59
N ALA A 152 -0.06 3.07 -21.74
CA ALA A 152 0.83 3.48 -22.83
C ALA A 152 0.39 4.80 -23.48
N ARG A 153 -0.89 5.15 -23.41
CA ARG A 153 -1.45 6.38 -24.00
C ARG A 153 -2.31 7.11 -22.99
N ILE A 154 -2.08 8.41 -22.85
CA ILE A 154 -2.87 9.32 -22.02
C ILE A 154 -3.50 10.39 -22.88
N TYR A 155 -4.69 10.85 -22.50
CA TYR A 155 -5.50 11.85 -23.20
C TYR A 155 -5.83 12.98 -22.23
N GLU A 156 -6.09 14.16 -22.76
CA GLU A 156 -6.48 15.35 -22.00
C GLU A 156 -5.49 15.71 -20.89
N GLY A 157 -4.20 15.42 -21.13
CA GLY A 157 -3.13 15.67 -20.20
C GLY A 157 -1.85 14.93 -20.55
N ALA A 158 -0.96 14.75 -19.59
CA ALA A 158 0.31 14.07 -19.76
C ALA A 158 0.75 13.41 -18.44
N TRP A 159 1.51 12.32 -18.53
CA TRP A 159 2.22 11.78 -17.38
C TRP A 159 3.24 12.80 -16.87
N SER A 160 3.36 12.93 -15.55
CA SER A 160 4.36 13.81 -14.91
C SER A 160 5.79 13.37 -15.22
N ASP A 161 6.00 12.07 -15.37
CA ASP A 161 7.23 11.46 -15.87
C ASP A 161 6.89 10.16 -16.61
N ASP A 162 7.18 10.13 -17.90
CA ASP A 162 7.00 8.97 -18.77
C ASP A 162 8.33 8.33 -19.20
N THR A 163 9.45 8.81 -18.66
CA THR A 163 10.79 8.38 -19.05
C THR A 163 11.36 7.29 -18.14
N ARG A 164 10.98 7.30 -16.86
CA ARG A 164 11.45 6.32 -15.87
C ARG A 164 10.51 5.10 -15.78
N PRO A 165 11.05 3.94 -15.43
CA PRO A 165 10.22 2.78 -15.08
C PRO A 165 9.18 3.15 -14.01
N TYR A 166 7.99 2.56 -14.12
CA TYR A 166 6.88 2.81 -13.19
C TYR A 166 6.22 1.51 -12.74
N GLY A 167 5.47 1.60 -11.65
CA GLY A 167 4.58 0.55 -11.19
C GLY A 167 3.13 0.97 -11.28
N VAL A 168 2.24 0.03 -11.61
CA VAL A 168 0.80 0.25 -11.72
C VAL A 168 0.07 -0.51 -10.62
N ILE A 169 -0.85 0.18 -9.96
CA ILE A 169 -1.68 -0.39 -8.89
C ILE A 169 -3.09 -0.60 -9.43
N HIS A 170 -3.53 -1.85 -9.43
CA HIS A 170 -4.85 -2.26 -9.89
C HIS A 170 -5.63 -3.00 -8.81
N ARG A 171 -6.96 -3.08 -8.98
CA ARG A 171 -7.85 -3.98 -8.24
C ARG A 171 -7.69 -3.91 -6.72
N LEU A 172 -7.46 -2.71 -6.19
CA LEU A 172 -7.37 -2.48 -4.75
C LEU A 172 -8.76 -2.64 -4.10
N ALA A 173 -8.87 -3.60 -3.20
CA ALA A 173 -10.07 -3.86 -2.41
C ALA A 173 -9.72 -4.11 -0.94
N SER A 174 -10.66 -3.83 -0.04
CA SER A 174 -10.52 -4.13 1.38
C SER A 174 -11.89 -4.46 1.98
N THR A 175 -11.88 -5.09 3.16
CA THR A 175 -13.11 -5.25 3.94
C THR A 175 -13.66 -3.88 4.40
N GLU A 176 -14.97 -3.80 4.67
CA GLU A 176 -15.59 -2.56 5.17
C GLU A 176 -15.06 -2.13 6.55
N GLN A 177 -14.66 -3.10 7.38
CA GLN A 177 -14.22 -2.88 8.76
C GLN A 177 -12.76 -2.43 8.84
N SER A 178 -11.94 -2.77 7.85
CA SER A 178 -10.50 -2.53 7.91
C SER A 178 -10.14 -1.14 7.43
N LYS A 179 -9.50 -0.37 8.30
CA LYS A 179 -9.03 0.99 8.00
C LYS A 179 -7.55 0.97 7.64
N GLY A 180 -7.15 1.87 6.73
CA GLY A 180 -5.73 2.08 6.41
C GLY A 180 -5.15 1.13 5.38
N VAL A 181 -5.87 0.09 4.93
CA VAL A 181 -5.40 -0.89 3.92
C VAL A 181 -4.90 -0.20 2.66
N ALA A 182 -5.70 0.66 2.04
CA ALA A 182 -5.30 1.38 0.84
C ALA A 182 -4.03 2.23 1.06
N SER A 183 -3.94 2.91 2.21
CA SER A 183 -2.75 3.69 2.57
C SER A 183 -1.50 2.82 2.70
N ALA A 184 -1.62 1.65 3.32
CA ALA A 184 -0.52 0.69 3.45
C ALA A 184 -0.07 0.16 2.08
N CYS A 185 -1.03 -0.18 1.18
CA CYS A 185 -0.74 -0.61 -0.19
C CYS A 185 0.03 0.46 -0.97
N LEU A 186 -0.46 1.71 -1.00
CA LEU A 186 0.18 2.80 -1.73
C LEU A 186 1.59 3.07 -1.23
N GLN A 187 1.80 3.07 0.09
CA GLN A 187 3.12 3.27 0.69
C GLN A 187 4.05 2.09 0.41
N TRP A 188 3.54 0.86 0.46
CA TRP A 188 4.32 -0.33 0.16
C TRP A 188 4.78 -0.33 -1.31
N CYS A 189 3.87 -0.06 -2.26
CA CYS A 189 4.19 0.03 -3.68
C CYS A 189 5.23 1.13 -3.97
N TYR A 190 5.09 2.31 -3.33
CA TYR A 190 6.03 3.41 -3.49
C TYR A 190 7.45 3.06 -3.02
N ARG A 191 7.59 2.20 -2.02
CA ARG A 191 8.90 1.69 -1.59
C ARG A 191 9.49 0.67 -2.55
N GLN A 192 8.68 -0.01 -3.38
CA GLN A 192 9.19 -0.92 -4.41
C GLN A 192 9.71 -0.14 -5.61
N ILE A 193 8.98 0.88 -6.06
CA ILE A 193 9.35 1.75 -7.17
C ILE A 193 8.76 3.15 -6.94
N PRO A 194 9.60 4.22 -6.86
CA PRO A 194 9.13 5.58 -6.56
C PRO A 194 8.67 6.33 -7.82
N ASN A 195 7.90 5.66 -8.65
CA ASN A 195 7.13 6.19 -9.77
C ASN A 195 5.90 5.29 -9.92
N LEU A 196 4.76 5.74 -9.43
CA LEU A 196 3.55 4.94 -9.39
C LEU A 196 2.46 5.56 -10.26
N ARG A 197 1.75 4.71 -10.99
CA ARG A 197 0.52 5.06 -11.71
C ARG A 197 -0.66 4.29 -11.14
N ALA A 198 -1.81 4.92 -11.14
CA ALA A 198 -3.09 4.32 -10.76
C ALA A 198 -4.21 5.00 -11.53
N ASP A 199 -5.31 4.29 -11.74
CA ASP A 199 -6.51 4.86 -12.34
C ASP A 199 -7.76 4.59 -11.50
N THR A 200 -8.80 5.33 -11.74
CA THR A 200 -10.11 5.07 -11.15
C THR A 200 -11.25 5.68 -11.97
N HIS A 201 -12.46 5.18 -11.74
CA HIS A 201 -13.66 5.78 -12.34
C HIS A 201 -13.94 7.16 -11.75
N ARG A 202 -14.52 8.07 -12.57
CA ARG A 202 -14.85 9.44 -12.13
C ARG A 202 -15.77 9.50 -10.91
N ASP A 203 -16.64 8.50 -10.72
CA ASP A 203 -17.55 8.41 -9.58
C ASP A 203 -16.91 7.78 -8.32
N ASN A 204 -15.66 7.30 -8.42
CA ASN A 204 -14.97 6.72 -7.27
C ASN A 204 -14.26 7.81 -6.45
N HIS A 205 -15.04 8.66 -5.80
CA HIS A 205 -14.53 9.77 -5.00
C HIS A 205 -13.68 9.29 -3.81
N ILE A 206 -13.96 8.10 -3.28
CA ILE A 206 -13.20 7.50 -2.17
C ILE A 206 -11.75 7.28 -2.62
N LEU A 207 -11.51 6.56 -3.72
CA LEU A 207 -10.16 6.27 -4.18
C LEU A 207 -9.45 7.53 -4.68
N GLN A 208 -10.16 8.45 -5.36
CA GLN A 208 -9.58 9.74 -5.76
C GLN A 208 -9.08 10.54 -4.55
N HIS A 209 -9.84 10.58 -3.45
CA HIS A 209 -9.43 11.25 -2.23
C HIS A 209 -8.18 10.57 -1.62
N ILE A 210 -8.16 9.24 -1.56
CA ILE A 210 -7.02 8.49 -1.04
C ILE A 210 -5.77 8.74 -1.88
N LEU A 211 -5.85 8.67 -3.21
CA LEU A 211 -4.74 8.92 -4.11
C LEU A 211 -4.16 10.34 -3.89
N LYS A 212 -5.01 11.36 -3.89
CA LYS A 212 -4.60 12.76 -3.64
C LYS A 212 -3.94 12.92 -2.27
N LYS A 213 -4.51 12.34 -1.23
CA LYS A 213 -3.95 12.36 0.14
C LYS A 213 -2.54 11.73 0.21
N HIS A 214 -2.26 10.75 -0.65
CA HIS A 214 -0.96 10.10 -0.74
C HIS A 214 -0.01 10.70 -1.78
N GLY A 215 -0.32 11.91 -2.27
CA GLY A 215 0.56 12.69 -3.15
C GLY A 215 0.49 12.31 -4.63
N PHE A 216 -0.52 11.52 -5.04
CA PHE A 216 -0.78 11.32 -6.46
C PHE A 216 -1.40 12.56 -7.07
N GLN A 217 -0.94 12.94 -8.24
CA GLN A 217 -1.47 14.03 -9.04
C GLN A 217 -2.30 13.49 -10.20
N TYR A 218 -3.40 14.15 -10.51
CA TYR A 218 -4.18 13.86 -11.71
C TYR A 218 -3.35 14.21 -12.95
N CYS A 219 -3.30 13.30 -13.91
CA CYS A 219 -2.48 13.44 -15.11
C CYS A 219 -3.31 13.54 -16.41
N GLY A 220 -4.55 13.06 -16.41
CA GLY A 220 -5.38 13.01 -17.60
C GLY A 220 -6.28 11.79 -17.61
N ILE A 221 -6.64 11.33 -18.79
CA ILE A 221 -7.57 10.22 -19.03
C ILE A 221 -6.85 9.07 -19.73
N ILE A 222 -7.12 7.84 -19.30
CA ILE A 222 -6.78 6.62 -20.03
C ILE A 222 -8.05 5.84 -20.37
N TYR A 223 -7.96 4.97 -21.34
CA TYR A 223 -9.03 4.07 -21.73
C TYR A 223 -8.61 2.63 -21.50
N LEU A 224 -9.46 1.87 -20.81
CA LEU A 224 -9.29 0.43 -20.65
C LEU A 224 -9.49 -0.28 -21.99
N LEU A 225 -9.09 -1.56 -22.09
CA LEU A 225 -9.22 -2.36 -23.31
C LEU A 225 -10.68 -2.48 -23.81
N ASN A 226 -11.65 -2.38 -22.91
CA ASN A 226 -13.07 -2.37 -23.23
C ASN A 226 -13.63 -0.99 -23.63
N GLY A 227 -12.76 0.04 -23.69
CA GLY A 227 -13.13 1.42 -24.01
C GLY A 227 -13.60 2.27 -22.83
N ASP A 228 -13.67 1.72 -21.63
CA ASP A 228 -14.07 2.48 -20.44
C ASP A 228 -13.04 3.55 -20.08
N GLU A 229 -13.53 4.78 -19.86
CA GLU A 229 -12.74 5.92 -19.42
C GLU A 229 -12.33 5.79 -17.95
N ARG A 230 -11.09 6.16 -17.66
CA ARG A 230 -10.55 6.25 -16.28
C ARG A 230 -9.75 7.54 -16.09
N LEU A 231 -9.92 8.14 -14.92
CA LEU A 231 -9.06 9.22 -14.45
C LEU A 231 -7.71 8.63 -14.05
N ALA A 232 -6.64 9.13 -14.65
CA ALA A 232 -5.28 8.66 -14.47
C ALA A 232 -4.52 9.54 -13.47
N PHE A 233 -3.76 8.90 -12.59
CA PHE A 233 -3.00 9.55 -11.54
C PHE A 233 -1.57 9.02 -11.52
N GLN A 234 -0.61 9.89 -11.19
CA GLN A 234 0.80 9.52 -11.00
C GLN A 234 1.36 10.13 -9.72
N LYS A 235 2.27 9.40 -9.09
CA LYS A 235 3.09 9.85 -7.95
C LYS A 235 4.55 9.57 -8.24
N LEU A 236 5.39 10.60 -8.05
CA LEU A 236 6.85 10.58 -8.16
C LEU A 236 7.50 10.64 -6.78
#